data_87c1c96e9aa6643b77caadcab8057095
#
_entry.id   87c1c96e9aa6643b77caadcab8057095
#
_cell.length_a   1.000
_cell.length_b   1.000
_cell.length_c   1.000
_cell.angle_alpha   90.00
_cell.angle_beta   90.00
_cell.angle_gamma   90.00
#
_symmetry.space_group_name_H-M   'P 1'
#
loop_
_entity.id
_entity.type
_entity.pdbx_description
1 polymer ?
#
loop_
_entity_poly.entity_id
_entity_poly.type
_entity_poly.pdbx_seq_one_letter_code
_entity_poly.pdbx_strand_id
1 'polypeptide(L)'
;MEVNDGACVTNLWGYSRGPIPGLPVHNRAMLELKDIEAAALRIAGQVLDTPCVESRTLSQLLGCQVYLKFENLQYTASFKERGACNKLSQLGADERARGVVAMSAGNHAQGVAYHAQRLGIRAVIVMPRFTPGVKVERTRGFGAEVVLHGDTLDEARTHARELSARDGLVFVHPYDDEAIVAGQGTVALEMLRVQPDLDTLVVAVGGGGLIAGMATAARAIRPDIEIVGVQTERFPAMYNAIKGTHLPQGNSTIAEGIAVGTPGTITEAIIRDKVDDLVLVDEGDVEQAIVMLLEIEKTLVEGAGAAGLAALIKHPQRFAGKKVGLVLCGGNIDPLLLASIIERGMVRAGRLARILVNARDVPGNLARITAIVADAGANVDEVHHQRAFTLLAAQNVAIELVLQTRGREHIAQVIERLRAAGFDTALL
;
A
#
# COMPACT_ATOMS: atom_id res chain seq x y z
N MET A 1 27.88 54.66 3.31
CA MET A 1 28.33 53.90 4.49
C MET A 1 27.20 52.91 4.80
N GLU A 2 27.40 51.75 4.24
CA GLU A 2 26.46 50.60 4.31
C GLU A 2 26.60 49.93 5.66
N VAL A 3 25.49 49.44 6.22
CA VAL A 3 25.52 48.34 7.17
C VAL A 3 24.37 47.40 6.80
N ASN A 4 24.77 46.24 6.44
CA ASN A 4 23.99 45.09 6.04
C ASN A 4 23.70 44.26 7.30
N ASP A 5 22.45 44.10 7.71
CA ASP A 5 22.06 43.19 8.78
C ASP A 5 21.14 42.10 8.23
N GLY A 6 21.78 40.99 7.86
CA GLY A 6 21.10 39.73 7.55
C GLY A 6 20.73 38.98 8.82
N ALA A 7 19.49 39.06 9.24
CA ALA A 7 18.96 38.25 10.34
C ALA A 7 18.82 36.80 9.94
N CYS A 8 19.63 35.95 10.56
CA CYS A 8 19.54 34.50 10.50
C CYS A 8 18.36 34.05 11.38
N VAL A 9 17.27 33.57 10.78
CA VAL A 9 16.17 32.94 11.49
C VAL A 9 16.51 31.45 11.69
N THR A 10 16.94 31.12 12.90
CA THR A 10 17.15 29.73 13.33
C THR A 10 15.79 29.08 13.63
N ASN A 11 15.41 28.09 12.83
CA ASN A 11 14.29 27.21 13.10
C ASN A 11 14.66 26.22 14.20
N LEU A 12 13.71 25.96 15.11
CA LEU A 12 13.79 25.12 16.33
C LEU A 12 14.01 23.62 16.10
N TRP A 13 14.35 23.18 14.88
CA TRP A 13 14.73 21.81 14.54
C TRP A 13 16.02 21.85 13.73
N GLY A 14 17.14 21.68 14.43
CA GLY A 14 18.50 21.85 13.91
C GLY A 14 18.92 20.90 12.79
N TYR A 15 18.40 21.04 11.59
CA TYR A 15 18.91 20.42 10.38
C TYR A 15 19.47 21.50 9.45
N SER A 16 20.78 21.73 9.50
CA SER A 16 21.51 22.47 8.49
C SER A 16 21.64 21.59 7.23
N ARG A 17 21.03 21.99 6.13
CA ARG A 17 21.32 21.46 4.78
C ARG A 17 22.66 22.04 4.31
N GLY A 18 23.77 21.46 4.78
CA GLY A 18 25.07 21.66 4.18
C GLY A 18 25.44 20.43 3.35
N PRO A 19 26.06 20.55 2.17
CA PRO A 19 26.58 19.41 1.45
C PRO A 19 27.63 18.71 2.32
N ILE A 20 27.55 17.37 2.45
CA ILE A 20 28.56 16.57 3.11
C ILE A 20 29.83 16.68 2.25
N PRO A 21 30.94 17.26 2.76
CA PRO A 21 32.16 17.38 1.98
C PRO A 21 32.80 15.99 1.83
N GLY A 22 32.97 15.52 0.58
CA GLY A 22 33.83 14.38 0.30
C GLY A 22 33.27 13.23 -0.51
N LEU A 23 32.02 13.27 -0.95
CA LEU A 23 31.57 12.35 -2.00
C LEU A 23 31.73 13.03 -3.36
N PRO A 24 32.49 12.45 -4.31
CA PRO A 24 32.55 12.99 -5.65
C PRO A 24 31.13 12.97 -6.22
N VAL A 25 30.64 14.12 -6.67
CA VAL A 25 29.50 14.20 -7.59
C VAL A 25 29.98 13.54 -8.88
N HIS A 26 29.88 12.21 -8.92
CA HIS A 26 30.03 11.50 -10.16
C HIS A 26 28.89 11.97 -11.04
N ASN A 27 29.22 12.45 -12.21
CA ASN A 27 28.34 12.63 -13.35
C ASN A 27 27.89 11.23 -13.80
N ARG A 28 27.11 10.54 -12.94
CA ARG A 28 26.53 9.23 -13.24
C ARG A 28 25.38 9.47 -14.20
N ALA A 29 25.48 8.85 -15.35
CA ALA A 29 24.38 8.80 -16.29
C ALA A 29 23.12 8.33 -15.55
N MET A 30 22.00 9.08 -15.72
CA MET A 30 20.71 8.63 -15.16
C MET A 30 20.36 7.25 -15.69
N LEU A 31 19.67 6.44 -14.88
CA LEU A 31 19.19 5.12 -15.26
C LEU A 31 18.50 5.15 -16.64
N GLU A 32 18.90 4.25 -17.53
CA GLU A 32 18.41 4.16 -18.90
C GLU A 32 17.68 2.82 -19.14
N LEU A 33 16.95 2.71 -20.26
CA LEU A 33 16.26 1.49 -20.68
C LEU A 33 17.20 0.27 -20.71
N LYS A 34 18.41 0.43 -21.25
CA LYS A 34 19.42 -0.66 -21.31
C LYS A 34 19.74 -1.30 -19.97
N ASP A 35 19.71 -0.51 -18.87
CA ASP A 35 19.97 -0.98 -17.51
C ASP A 35 18.81 -1.86 -17.00
N ILE A 36 17.58 -1.48 -17.37
CA ILE A 36 16.36 -2.24 -17.06
C ILE A 36 16.28 -3.52 -17.89
N GLU A 37 16.64 -3.47 -19.16
CA GLU A 37 16.73 -4.65 -20.02
C GLU A 37 17.81 -5.63 -19.52
N ALA A 38 18.97 -5.13 -19.10
CA ALA A 38 20.00 -5.94 -18.47
C ALA A 38 19.51 -6.54 -17.13
N ALA A 39 18.72 -5.80 -16.36
CA ALA A 39 18.08 -6.32 -15.16
C ALA A 39 17.07 -7.43 -15.49
N ALA A 40 16.23 -7.24 -16.52
CA ALA A 40 15.27 -8.26 -16.97
C ALA A 40 15.95 -9.57 -17.36
N LEU A 41 17.06 -9.50 -18.10
CA LEU A 41 17.86 -10.69 -18.45
C LEU A 41 18.44 -11.37 -17.20
N ARG A 42 18.88 -10.58 -16.22
CA ARG A 42 19.53 -11.08 -15.00
C ARG A 42 18.56 -11.77 -14.06
N ILE A 43 17.32 -11.28 -13.96
CA ILE A 43 16.28 -11.86 -13.09
C ILE A 43 15.42 -12.91 -13.78
N ALA A 44 15.61 -13.14 -15.09
CA ALA A 44 14.86 -14.14 -15.86
C ALA A 44 14.90 -15.52 -15.20
N GLY A 45 13.74 -16.14 -14.99
CA GLY A 45 13.59 -17.43 -14.30
C GLY A 45 13.85 -17.40 -12.80
N GLN A 46 14.20 -16.23 -12.24
CA GLN A 46 14.40 -16.05 -10.80
C GLN A 46 13.19 -15.40 -10.11
N VAL A 47 12.40 -14.67 -10.86
CA VAL A 47 11.12 -14.06 -10.47
C VAL A 47 10.04 -14.54 -11.43
N LEU A 48 8.77 -14.38 -11.04
CA LEU A 48 7.65 -14.74 -11.91
C LEU A 48 7.39 -13.63 -12.95
N ASP A 49 7.17 -14.02 -14.21
CA ASP A 49 6.51 -13.17 -15.19
C ASP A 49 5.00 -13.18 -14.88
N THR A 50 4.59 -12.26 -13.99
CA THR A 50 3.23 -12.26 -13.45
C THR A 50 2.22 -11.85 -14.52
N PRO A 51 0.96 -12.31 -14.44
CA PRO A 51 -0.07 -11.93 -15.39
C PRO A 51 -0.24 -10.41 -15.50
N CYS A 52 -0.52 -9.95 -16.73
CA CYS A 52 -0.99 -8.59 -17.01
C CYS A 52 -2.25 -8.74 -17.88
N VAL A 53 -3.43 -8.57 -17.27
CA VAL A 53 -4.71 -8.89 -17.91
C VAL A 53 -5.75 -7.79 -17.72
N GLU A 54 -6.68 -7.67 -18.68
CA GLU A 54 -7.81 -6.75 -18.57
C GLU A 54 -8.83 -7.25 -17.55
N SER A 55 -9.22 -6.37 -16.62
CA SER A 55 -10.41 -6.56 -15.78
C SER A 55 -11.64 -5.99 -16.46
N ARG A 56 -12.47 -6.83 -17.06
CA ARG A 56 -13.69 -6.37 -17.74
C ARG A 56 -14.68 -5.72 -16.78
N THR A 57 -14.83 -6.27 -15.59
CA THR A 57 -15.78 -5.75 -14.59
C THR A 57 -15.33 -4.38 -14.08
N LEU A 58 -14.06 -4.21 -13.71
CA LEU A 58 -13.54 -2.90 -13.30
C LEU A 58 -13.60 -1.90 -14.45
N SER A 59 -13.30 -2.34 -15.68
CA SER A 59 -13.38 -1.47 -16.86
C SER A 59 -14.79 -0.92 -17.06
N GLN A 60 -15.82 -1.76 -16.94
CA GLN A 60 -17.22 -1.32 -17.04
C GLN A 60 -17.63 -0.38 -15.91
N LEU A 61 -17.22 -0.67 -14.68
CA LEU A 61 -17.56 0.15 -13.50
C LEU A 61 -16.90 1.53 -13.53
N LEU A 62 -15.68 1.62 -14.06
CA LEU A 62 -14.88 2.85 -14.01
C LEU A 62 -14.89 3.66 -15.32
N GLY A 63 -15.48 3.12 -16.39
CA GLY A 63 -15.55 3.79 -17.69
C GLY A 63 -14.20 3.96 -18.39
N CYS A 64 -13.23 3.10 -18.10
CA CYS A 64 -11.91 3.02 -18.74
C CYS A 64 -11.51 1.55 -18.91
N GLN A 65 -10.51 1.24 -19.74
CA GLN A 65 -10.00 -0.13 -19.84
C GLN A 65 -8.91 -0.35 -18.81
N VAL A 66 -9.16 -1.21 -17.82
CA VAL A 66 -8.26 -1.45 -16.68
C VAL A 66 -7.47 -2.73 -16.90
N TYR A 67 -6.16 -2.62 -16.99
CA TYR A 67 -5.20 -3.74 -17.07
C TYR A 67 -4.46 -3.89 -15.75
N LEU A 68 -4.49 -5.08 -15.17
CA LEU A 68 -3.89 -5.37 -13.86
C LEU A 68 -2.63 -6.20 -14.02
N LYS A 69 -1.50 -5.72 -13.49
CA LYS A 69 -0.25 -6.47 -13.33
C LYS A 69 -0.17 -7.03 -11.92
N PHE A 70 -0.19 -8.34 -11.80
CA PHE A 70 -0.37 -9.07 -10.53
C PHE A 70 0.96 -9.32 -9.79
N GLU A 71 1.66 -8.27 -9.37
CA GLU A 71 2.92 -8.41 -8.60
C GLU A 71 2.71 -8.98 -7.18
N ASN A 72 1.48 -8.98 -6.68
CA ASN A 72 1.08 -9.68 -5.46
C ASN A 72 1.18 -11.22 -5.58
N LEU A 73 1.36 -11.77 -6.78
CA LEU A 73 1.54 -13.20 -7.03
C LEU A 73 3.01 -13.64 -7.09
N GLN A 74 3.97 -12.73 -6.89
CA GLN A 74 5.38 -13.09 -6.74
C GLN A 74 5.59 -14.05 -5.54
N TYR A 75 6.71 -14.76 -5.47
CA TYR A 75 7.02 -15.75 -4.41
C TYR A 75 6.95 -15.15 -2.99
N THR A 76 7.37 -13.89 -2.82
CA THR A 76 7.23 -13.14 -1.55
C THR A 76 6.02 -12.21 -1.55
N ALA A 77 5.07 -12.44 -2.46
CA ALA A 77 3.85 -11.69 -2.63
C ALA A 77 4.07 -10.19 -2.87
N SER A 78 5.16 -9.77 -3.55
CA SER A 78 5.37 -8.37 -3.93
C SER A 78 6.44 -8.17 -5.00
N PHE A 79 6.34 -7.07 -5.75
CA PHE A 79 7.31 -6.63 -6.76
C PHE A 79 8.74 -6.46 -6.22
N LYS A 80 8.91 -6.35 -4.90
CA LYS A 80 10.22 -6.11 -4.26
C LYS A 80 11.26 -7.17 -4.59
N GLU A 81 10.81 -8.36 -4.95
CA GLU A 81 11.69 -9.44 -5.41
C GLU A 81 12.56 -9.05 -6.59
N ARG A 82 12.00 -8.30 -7.54
CA ARG A 82 12.69 -7.94 -8.78
C ARG A 82 13.96 -7.14 -8.52
N GLY A 83 13.83 -6.05 -7.75
CA GLY A 83 14.97 -5.23 -7.37
C GLY A 83 15.95 -5.96 -6.45
N ALA A 84 15.45 -6.72 -5.47
CA ALA A 84 16.30 -7.50 -4.59
C ALA A 84 17.11 -8.55 -5.37
N CYS A 85 16.49 -9.32 -6.26
CA CYS A 85 17.14 -10.29 -7.13
C CYS A 85 18.19 -9.61 -8.00
N ASN A 86 17.84 -8.51 -8.69
CA ASN A 86 18.76 -7.80 -9.56
C ASN A 86 19.97 -7.25 -8.80
N LYS A 87 19.79 -6.69 -7.61
CA LYS A 87 20.87 -6.16 -6.77
C LYS A 87 21.80 -7.27 -6.29
N LEU A 88 21.25 -8.33 -5.70
CA LEU A 88 22.02 -9.42 -5.11
C LEU A 88 22.79 -10.22 -6.16
N SER A 89 22.22 -10.36 -7.36
CA SER A 89 22.89 -11.06 -8.47
C SER A 89 24.12 -10.34 -9.01
N GLN A 90 24.25 -9.04 -8.75
CA GLN A 90 25.40 -8.22 -9.20
C GLN A 90 26.54 -8.15 -8.20
N LEU A 91 26.38 -8.72 -7.00
CA LEU A 91 27.43 -8.70 -5.97
C LEU A 91 28.65 -9.51 -6.42
N GLY A 92 29.83 -8.94 -6.23
CA GLY A 92 31.10 -9.62 -6.44
C GLY A 92 31.37 -10.74 -5.42
N ALA A 93 32.36 -11.58 -5.66
CA ALA A 93 32.66 -12.71 -4.78
C ALA A 93 32.92 -12.29 -3.33
N ASP A 94 33.69 -11.20 -3.12
CA ASP A 94 34.01 -10.69 -1.79
C ASP A 94 32.77 -10.10 -1.09
N GLU A 95 31.89 -9.43 -1.82
CA GLU A 95 30.63 -8.88 -1.29
C GLU A 95 29.68 -10.00 -0.87
N ARG A 96 29.55 -11.05 -1.70
CA ARG A 96 28.78 -12.25 -1.38
C ARG A 96 29.28 -12.96 -0.14
N ALA A 97 30.61 -13.07 0.00
CA ALA A 97 31.23 -13.71 1.16
C ALA A 97 30.97 -12.95 2.48
N ARG A 98 30.94 -11.61 2.43
CA ARG A 98 30.58 -10.80 3.59
C ARG A 98 29.10 -10.87 3.91
N GLY A 99 28.24 -10.93 2.89
CA GLY A 99 26.78 -10.92 3.03
C GLY A 99 26.17 -9.53 2.92
N VAL A 100 24.87 -9.46 3.15
CA VAL A 100 24.08 -8.23 2.98
C VAL A 100 23.33 -7.86 4.25
N VAL A 101 22.98 -6.58 4.37
CA VAL A 101 22.09 -6.07 5.41
C VAL A 101 21.01 -5.18 4.79
N ALA A 102 19.79 -5.32 5.27
CA ALA A 102 18.68 -4.43 4.90
C ALA A 102 17.88 -4.01 6.15
N MET A 103 17.23 -2.86 6.07
CA MET A 103 16.25 -2.42 7.06
C MET A 103 14.87 -2.42 6.43
N SER A 104 14.00 -3.29 6.91
CA SER A 104 12.59 -3.32 6.52
C SER A 104 11.82 -4.31 7.40
N ALA A 105 10.58 -3.98 7.75
CA ALA A 105 9.65 -4.89 8.42
C ALA A 105 8.59 -5.49 7.47
N GLY A 106 8.72 -5.28 6.14
CA GLY A 106 7.72 -5.67 5.14
C GLY A 106 8.30 -6.35 3.91
N ASN A 107 7.75 -6.02 2.75
CA ASN A 107 8.04 -6.67 1.46
C ASN A 107 9.53 -6.68 1.06
N HIS A 108 10.26 -5.60 1.34
CA HIS A 108 11.68 -5.54 1.02
C HIS A 108 12.50 -6.53 1.84
N ALA A 109 12.19 -6.69 3.13
CA ALA A 109 12.83 -7.68 3.99
C ALA A 109 12.69 -9.10 3.41
N GLN A 110 11.47 -9.47 3.03
CA GLN A 110 11.17 -10.78 2.47
C GLN A 110 11.85 -11.00 1.11
N GLY A 111 11.80 -10.00 0.22
CA GLY A 111 12.46 -10.09 -1.09
C GLY A 111 13.98 -10.25 -0.98
N VAL A 112 14.65 -9.50 -0.08
CA VAL A 112 16.09 -9.64 0.17
C VAL A 112 16.41 -11.00 0.79
N ALA A 113 15.68 -11.42 1.82
CA ALA A 113 15.88 -12.69 2.50
C ALA A 113 15.73 -13.86 1.53
N TYR A 114 14.65 -13.90 0.76
CA TYR A 114 14.35 -14.96 -0.21
C TYR A 114 15.46 -15.11 -1.27
N HIS A 115 15.85 -14.02 -1.92
CA HIS A 115 16.87 -14.09 -2.96
C HIS A 115 18.28 -14.28 -2.40
N ALA A 116 18.59 -13.78 -1.19
CA ALA A 116 19.85 -14.07 -0.52
C ALA A 116 19.98 -15.57 -0.22
N GLN A 117 18.94 -16.21 0.30
CA GLN A 117 18.91 -17.66 0.54
C GLN A 117 19.17 -18.44 -0.75
N ARG A 118 18.48 -18.09 -1.85
CA ARG A 118 18.64 -18.76 -3.16
C ARG A 118 20.03 -18.61 -3.75
N LEU A 119 20.70 -17.50 -3.47
CA LEU A 119 22.06 -17.20 -3.97
C LEU A 119 23.17 -17.64 -3.00
N GLY A 120 22.81 -18.25 -1.85
CA GLY A 120 23.76 -18.65 -0.82
C GLY A 120 24.47 -17.47 -0.14
N ILE A 121 23.80 -16.31 -0.03
CA ILE A 121 24.33 -15.08 0.58
C ILE A 121 23.74 -14.94 1.99
N ARG A 122 24.61 -14.68 2.99
CA ARG A 122 24.13 -14.33 4.33
C ARG A 122 23.34 -13.03 4.28
N ALA A 123 22.13 -13.00 4.85
CA ALA A 123 21.29 -11.81 4.94
C ALA A 123 20.98 -11.47 6.41
N VAL A 124 21.22 -10.24 6.80
CA VAL A 124 20.81 -9.66 8.09
C VAL A 124 19.71 -8.65 7.83
N ILE A 125 18.56 -8.83 8.47
CA ILE A 125 17.42 -7.92 8.34
C ILE A 125 17.16 -7.23 9.68
N VAL A 126 17.29 -5.92 9.70
CA VAL A 126 17.03 -5.11 10.90
C VAL A 126 15.59 -4.62 10.85
N MET A 127 14.85 -4.85 11.94
CA MET A 127 13.45 -4.44 12.13
C MET A 127 13.29 -3.70 13.45
N PRO A 128 12.31 -2.78 13.59
CA PRO A 128 11.93 -2.22 14.89
C PRO A 128 11.52 -3.31 15.89
N ARG A 129 11.76 -3.08 17.18
CA ARG A 129 11.48 -4.06 18.25
C ARG A 129 10.02 -4.51 18.33
N PHE A 130 9.09 -3.61 17.98
CA PHE A 130 7.65 -3.87 18.01
C PHE A 130 7.08 -4.38 16.68
N THR A 131 7.94 -4.85 15.77
CA THR A 131 7.47 -5.50 14.54
C THR A 131 6.64 -6.74 14.87
N PRO A 132 5.43 -6.89 14.29
CA PRO A 132 4.58 -8.06 14.51
C PRO A 132 5.32 -9.38 14.27
N GLY A 133 5.16 -10.33 15.21
CA GLY A 133 5.88 -11.60 15.18
C GLY A 133 5.70 -12.37 13.86
N VAL A 134 4.53 -12.30 13.24
CA VAL A 134 4.28 -12.94 11.94
C VAL A 134 5.19 -12.41 10.82
N LYS A 135 5.52 -11.11 10.82
CA LYS A 135 6.45 -10.51 9.84
C LYS A 135 7.89 -10.95 10.10
N VAL A 136 8.27 -11.04 11.37
CA VAL A 136 9.59 -11.54 11.81
C VAL A 136 9.77 -13.00 11.39
N GLU A 137 8.81 -13.86 11.71
CA GLU A 137 8.89 -15.29 11.41
C GLU A 137 8.85 -15.57 9.89
N ARG A 138 8.07 -14.84 9.11
CA ARG A 138 8.10 -14.94 7.64
C ARG A 138 9.49 -14.64 7.08
N THR A 139 10.13 -13.58 7.58
CA THR A 139 11.49 -13.20 7.13
C THR A 139 12.53 -14.23 7.54
N ARG A 140 12.44 -14.76 8.78
CA ARG A 140 13.29 -15.88 9.24
C ARG A 140 13.09 -17.15 8.41
N GLY A 141 11.83 -17.43 8.02
CA GLY A 141 11.48 -18.57 7.16
C GLY A 141 12.19 -18.55 5.81
N PHE A 142 12.61 -17.37 5.31
CA PHE A 142 13.47 -17.22 4.15
C PHE A 142 14.98 -17.28 4.49
N GLY A 143 15.36 -17.76 5.66
CA GLY A 143 16.77 -18.00 6.03
C GLY A 143 17.54 -16.75 6.46
N ALA A 144 16.92 -15.61 6.65
CA ALA A 144 17.60 -14.40 7.10
C ALA A 144 17.77 -14.37 8.63
N GLU A 145 18.88 -13.80 9.09
CA GLU A 145 19.08 -13.37 10.46
C GLU A 145 18.27 -12.10 10.71
N VAL A 146 17.32 -12.12 11.66
CA VAL A 146 16.53 -10.96 12.00
C VAL A 146 17.00 -10.34 13.31
N VAL A 147 17.41 -9.07 13.23
CA VAL A 147 17.84 -8.24 14.36
C VAL A 147 16.72 -7.25 14.69
N LEU A 148 16.17 -7.35 15.90
CA LEU A 148 15.18 -6.41 16.41
C LEU A 148 15.89 -5.27 17.15
N HIS A 149 15.84 -4.04 16.61
CA HIS A 149 16.55 -2.89 17.16
C HIS A 149 15.77 -1.57 16.95
N GLY A 150 15.79 -0.74 18.01
CA GLY A 150 15.11 0.54 18.01
C GLY A 150 13.57 0.42 18.06
N ASP A 151 12.89 1.53 18.22
CA ASP A 151 11.43 1.62 18.29
C ASP A 151 10.84 2.12 16.96
N THR A 152 11.67 2.79 16.16
CA THR A 152 11.31 3.40 14.87
C THR A 152 12.06 2.77 13.69
N LEU A 153 11.54 2.98 12.49
CA LEU A 153 12.23 2.58 11.25
C LEU A 153 13.57 3.34 11.08
N ASP A 154 13.67 4.58 11.57
CA ASP A 154 14.90 5.37 11.45
C ASP A 154 16.00 4.86 12.36
N GLU A 155 15.68 4.47 13.58
CA GLU A 155 16.62 3.81 14.50
C GLU A 155 17.09 2.47 13.95
N ALA A 156 16.17 1.65 13.44
CA ALA A 156 16.50 0.40 12.78
C ALA A 156 17.40 0.60 11.55
N ARG A 157 17.17 1.68 10.77
CA ARG A 157 17.99 2.05 9.62
C ARG A 157 19.40 2.46 10.04
N THR A 158 19.52 3.26 11.08
CA THR A 158 20.81 3.68 11.64
C THR A 158 21.61 2.46 12.06
N HIS A 159 20.99 1.54 12.81
CA HIS A 159 21.65 0.30 13.23
C HIS A 159 22.05 -0.60 12.06
N ALA A 160 21.22 -0.71 11.03
CA ALA A 160 21.57 -1.47 9.83
C ALA A 160 22.82 -0.88 9.13
N ARG A 161 22.97 0.44 9.11
CA ARG A 161 24.16 1.11 8.59
C ARG A 161 25.40 0.88 9.47
N GLU A 162 25.24 0.87 10.79
CA GLU A 162 26.32 0.52 11.74
C GLU A 162 26.80 -0.91 11.51
N LEU A 163 25.88 -1.88 11.35
CA LEU A 163 26.23 -3.26 11.02
C LEU A 163 26.95 -3.35 9.66
N SER A 164 26.47 -2.63 8.66
CA SER A 164 27.13 -2.55 7.35
C SER A 164 28.58 -2.06 7.48
N ALA A 165 28.80 -0.98 8.21
CA ALA A 165 30.14 -0.41 8.38
C ALA A 165 31.07 -1.30 9.24
N ARG A 166 30.55 -1.88 10.33
CA ARG A 166 31.32 -2.72 11.26
C ARG A 166 31.71 -4.05 10.65
N ASP A 167 30.75 -4.74 10.01
CA ASP A 167 30.90 -6.13 9.53
C ASP A 167 31.19 -6.20 8.03
N GLY A 168 31.25 -5.05 7.35
CA GLY A 168 31.48 -4.95 5.90
C GLY A 168 30.33 -5.49 5.05
N LEU A 169 29.12 -5.62 5.62
CA LEU A 169 27.93 -6.09 4.91
C LEU A 169 27.48 -5.08 3.84
N VAL A 170 27.03 -5.57 2.69
CA VAL A 170 26.47 -4.69 1.65
C VAL A 170 25.08 -4.23 2.05
N PHE A 171 24.89 -2.93 2.19
CA PHE A 171 23.58 -2.36 2.50
C PHE A 171 22.68 -2.40 1.27
N VAL A 172 21.51 -3.07 1.36
CA VAL A 172 20.52 -3.17 0.29
C VAL A 172 19.39 -2.19 0.58
N HIS A 173 19.39 -1.05 -0.14
CA HIS A 173 18.41 0.02 0.06
C HIS A 173 17.03 -0.39 -0.49
N PRO A 174 15.90 -0.07 0.19
CA PRO A 174 14.57 -0.52 -0.24
C PRO A 174 14.02 0.14 -1.52
N TYR A 175 14.61 1.26 -1.98
CA TYR A 175 14.15 2.00 -3.17
C TYR A 175 15.21 2.92 -3.81
N ASP A 176 16.14 3.50 -3.05
CA ASP A 176 17.08 4.52 -3.54
C ASP A 176 18.45 3.90 -3.88
N ASP A 177 18.44 3.00 -4.84
CA ASP A 177 19.60 2.26 -5.38
C ASP A 177 19.32 1.93 -6.86
N GLU A 178 20.23 2.27 -7.76
CA GLU A 178 20.07 2.12 -9.20
C GLU A 178 19.75 0.68 -9.60
N ALA A 179 20.42 -0.32 -8.99
CA ALA A 179 20.16 -1.73 -9.28
C ALA A 179 18.76 -2.18 -8.79
N ILE A 180 18.30 -1.64 -7.65
CA ILE A 180 16.94 -1.86 -7.16
C ILE A 180 15.93 -1.24 -8.12
N VAL A 181 16.11 0.03 -8.50
CA VAL A 181 15.22 0.75 -9.43
C VAL A 181 15.16 0.06 -10.79
N ALA A 182 16.31 -0.38 -11.33
CA ALA A 182 16.37 -1.12 -12.60
C ALA A 182 15.56 -2.43 -12.54
N GLY A 183 15.70 -3.20 -11.46
CA GLY A 183 14.90 -4.42 -11.26
C GLY A 183 13.40 -4.14 -11.23
N GLN A 184 12.97 -3.06 -10.56
CA GLN A 184 11.56 -2.66 -10.50
C GLN A 184 11.02 -2.20 -11.86
N GLY A 185 11.86 -1.59 -12.69
CA GLY A 185 11.50 -1.15 -14.04
C GLY A 185 11.07 -2.29 -14.97
N THR A 186 11.50 -3.52 -14.70
CA THR A 186 11.11 -4.71 -15.47
C THR A 186 9.60 -4.96 -15.48
N VAL A 187 8.86 -4.45 -14.49
CA VAL A 187 7.39 -4.50 -14.45
C VAL A 187 6.80 -3.80 -15.68
N ALA A 188 7.29 -2.60 -16.02
CA ALA A 188 6.80 -1.87 -17.18
C ALA A 188 7.20 -2.54 -18.50
N LEU A 189 8.39 -3.16 -18.59
CA LEU A 189 8.76 -3.95 -19.77
C LEU A 189 7.77 -5.07 -20.07
N GLU A 190 7.38 -5.82 -19.02
CA GLU A 190 6.44 -6.92 -19.13
C GLU A 190 5.03 -6.40 -19.49
N MET A 191 4.57 -5.31 -18.86
CA MET A 191 3.26 -4.70 -19.14
C MET A 191 3.16 -4.24 -20.58
N LEU A 192 4.15 -3.47 -21.07
CA LEU A 192 4.15 -2.92 -22.42
C LEU A 192 4.42 -3.98 -23.50
N ARG A 193 5.07 -5.10 -23.16
CA ARG A 193 5.17 -6.25 -24.06
C ARG A 193 3.81 -6.91 -24.31
N VAL A 194 2.97 -7.03 -23.26
CA VAL A 194 1.63 -7.66 -23.34
C VAL A 194 0.60 -6.67 -23.87
N GLN A 195 0.65 -5.42 -23.43
CA GLN A 195 -0.29 -4.36 -23.79
C GLN A 195 0.48 -3.10 -24.24
N PRO A 196 0.94 -3.06 -25.51
CA PRO A 196 1.81 -1.98 -26.00
C PRO A 196 1.09 -0.64 -26.20
N ASP A 197 -0.23 -0.62 -26.20
CA ASP A 197 -1.07 0.56 -26.43
C ASP A 197 -1.73 1.12 -25.14
N LEU A 198 -1.15 0.83 -23.97
CA LEU A 198 -1.55 1.49 -22.72
C LEU A 198 -1.39 3.01 -22.82
N ASP A 199 -2.44 3.76 -22.48
CA ASP A 199 -2.41 5.22 -22.47
C ASP A 199 -1.80 5.79 -21.20
N THR A 200 -2.02 5.10 -20.07
CA THR A 200 -1.63 5.58 -18.74
C THR A 200 -1.13 4.43 -17.87
N LEU A 201 -0.04 4.66 -17.15
CA LEU A 201 0.38 3.82 -16.01
C LEU A 201 0.07 4.52 -14.69
N VAL A 202 -0.61 3.84 -13.78
CA VAL A 202 -0.92 4.36 -12.43
C VAL A 202 -0.20 3.50 -11.41
N VAL A 203 0.75 4.10 -10.68
CA VAL A 203 1.74 3.38 -9.88
C VAL A 203 1.79 3.91 -8.45
N ALA A 204 1.72 3.02 -7.47
CA ALA A 204 1.88 3.35 -6.05
C ALA A 204 3.29 3.88 -5.74
N VAL A 205 3.36 4.96 -4.94
CA VAL A 205 4.60 5.67 -4.62
C VAL A 205 4.85 5.71 -3.11
N GLY A 206 5.82 4.95 -2.64
CA GLY A 206 6.43 5.18 -1.33
C GLY A 206 7.72 6.01 -1.50
N GLY A 207 8.88 5.38 -1.39
CA GLY A 207 10.17 6.01 -1.66
C GLY A 207 10.52 6.20 -3.15
N GLY A 208 9.64 5.78 -4.07
CA GLY A 208 9.73 6.07 -5.50
C GLY A 208 10.39 5.00 -6.38
N GLY A 209 10.95 3.91 -5.81
CA GLY A 209 11.74 2.93 -6.59
C GLY A 209 10.96 2.24 -7.71
N LEU A 210 9.69 1.87 -7.49
CA LEU A 210 8.85 1.21 -8.49
C LEU A 210 8.55 2.17 -9.65
N ILE A 211 7.96 3.32 -9.34
CA ILE A 211 7.56 4.28 -10.38
C ILE A 211 8.76 4.84 -11.14
N ALA A 212 9.90 5.09 -10.47
CA ALA A 212 11.10 5.58 -11.13
C ALA A 212 11.62 4.58 -12.18
N GLY A 213 11.68 3.28 -11.81
CA GLY A 213 12.06 2.23 -12.76
C GLY A 213 11.05 2.07 -13.89
N MET A 214 9.77 2.00 -13.56
CA MET A 214 8.70 1.87 -14.57
C MET A 214 8.65 3.07 -15.51
N ALA A 215 8.78 4.29 -14.99
CA ALA A 215 8.78 5.50 -15.80
C ALA A 215 9.97 5.56 -16.76
N THR A 216 11.15 5.13 -16.31
CA THR A 216 12.34 5.05 -17.16
C THR A 216 12.13 4.09 -18.34
N ALA A 217 11.59 2.90 -18.08
CA ALA A 217 11.30 1.93 -19.14
C ALA A 217 10.16 2.41 -20.06
N ALA A 218 9.06 2.84 -19.48
CA ALA A 218 7.85 3.19 -20.21
C ALA A 218 8.07 4.40 -21.15
N ARG A 219 8.74 5.46 -20.68
CA ARG A 219 9.05 6.64 -21.49
C ARG A 219 10.01 6.34 -22.64
N ALA A 220 10.93 5.41 -22.44
CA ALA A 220 11.86 5.00 -23.50
C ALA A 220 11.16 4.19 -24.60
N ILE A 221 10.16 3.37 -24.25
CA ILE A 221 9.39 2.54 -25.19
C ILE A 221 8.23 3.32 -25.82
N ARG A 222 7.51 4.09 -25.02
CA ARG A 222 6.37 4.92 -25.41
C ARG A 222 6.51 6.34 -24.82
N PRO A 223 7.11 7.27 -25.57
CA PRO A 223 7.33 8.64 -25.08
C PRO A 223 6.05 9.38 -24.65
N ASP A 224 4.91 9.03 -25.25
CA ASP A 224 3.62 9.69 -25.00
C ASP A 224 2.79 9.06 -23.86
N ILE A 225 3.24 7.96 -23.26
CA ILE A 225 2.48 7.29 -22.19
C ILE A 225 2.41 8.20 -20.96
N GLU A 226 1.19 8.42 -20.44
CA GLU A 226 1.02 9.17 -19.20
C GLU A 226 1.42 8.32 -17.99
N ILE A 227 2.16 8.88 -17.03
CA ILE A 227 2.59 8.20 -15.82
C ILE A 227 2.11 8.97 -14.60
N VAL A 228 1.23 8.36 -13.82
CA VAL A 228 0.61 8.93 -12.63
C VAL A 228 1.06 8.16 -11.40
N GLY A 229 1.70 8.86 -10.46
CA GLY A 229 2.03 8.29 -9.16
C GLY A 229 0.90 8.48 -8.15
N VAL A 230 0.73 7.51 -7.26
CA VAL A 230 -0.29 7.55 -6.21
C VAL A 230 0.36 7.43 -4.84
N GLN A 231 0.14 8.41 -3.97
CA GLN A 231 0.49 8.34 -2.55
C GLN A 231 -0.75 8.38 -1.67
N THR A 232 -0.62 7.88 -0.43
CA THR A 232 -1.63 8.14 0.59
C THR A 232 -1.50 9.57 1.13
N GLU A 233 -2.63 10.22 1.40
CA GLU A 233 -2.68 11.53 2.07
C GLU A 233 -1.95 11.53 3.42
N ARG A 234 -1.83 10.34 4.04
CA ARG A 234 -1.14 10.15 5.32
C ARG A 234 0.38 10.23 5.21
N PHE A 235 0.97 9.92 4.03
CA PHE A 235 2.42 9.95 3.79
C PHE A 235 2.74 10.60 2.44
N PRO A 236 2.51 11.92 2.30
CA PRO A 236 2.64 12.63 1.03
C PRO A 236 4.06 13.14 0.75
N ALA A 237 5.10 12.44 1.20
CA ALA A 237 6.48 12.94 1.17
C ALA A 237 6.98 13.24 -0.26
N MET A 238 6.77 12.31 -1.21
CA MET A 238 7.15 12.51 -2.61
C MET A 238 6.26 13.58 -3.28
N TYR A 239 4.95 13.58 -2.97
CA TYR A 239 4.03 14.61 -3.44
C TYR A 239 4.49 16.01 -3.01
N ASN A 240 4.84 16.17 -1.74
CA ASN A 240 5.37 17.43 -1.22
C ASN A 240 6.66 17.85 -1.95
N ALA A 241 7.59 16.91 -2.16
CA ALA A 241 8.85 17.20 -2.83
C ALA A 241 8.66 17.64 -4.30
N ILE A 242 7.76 16.98 -5.03
CA ILE A 242 7.52 17.26 -6.46
C ILE A 242 6.65 18.51 -6.65
N LYS A 243 5.59 18.66 -5.84
CA LYS A 243 4.61 19.77 -5.96
C LYS A 243 5.02 21.03 -5.18
N GLY A 244 6.06 20.95 -4.35
CA GLY A 244 6.48 22.07 -3.49
C GLY A 244 5.48 22.40 -2.38
N THR A 245 4.72 21.38 -1.92
CA THR A 245 3.75 21.51 -0.83
C THR A 245 4.33 21.06 0.50
N HIS A 246 3.62 21.33 1.60
CA HIS A 246 4.03 20.96 2.97
C HIS A 246 2.88 20.29 3.72
N LEU A 247 2.20 19.34 3.06
CA LEU A 247 1.14 18.55 3.70
C LEU A 247 1.71 17.76 4.89
N PRO A 248 0.97 17.67 6.01
CA PRO A 248 1.46 16.98 7.20
C PRO A 248 1.59 15.48 6.97
N GLN A 249 2.56 14.88 7.63
CA GLN A 249 2.71 13.43 7.68
C GLN A 249 1.90 12.86 8.84
N GLY A 250 1.15 11.77 8.57
CA GLY A 250 0.43 11.01 9.58
C GLY A 250 1.32 10.00 10.31
N ASN A 251 0.72 9.33 11.29
CA ASN A 251 1.41 8.34 12.12
C ASN A 251 1.26 6.89 11.59
N SER A 252 0.21 6.62 10.81
CA SER A 252 -0.11 5.28 10.30
C SER A 252 -0.97 5.36 9.05
N THR A 253 -0.97 4.30 8.26
CA THR A 253 -1.84 4.08 7.10
C THR A 253 -2.00 2.58 6.86
N ILE A 254 -3.15 2.16 6.30
CA ILE A 254 -3.34 0.78 5.84
C ILE A 254 -2.47 0.46 4.61
N ALA A 255 -1.98 1.48 3.91
CA ALA A 255 -1.05 1.35 2.80
C ALA A 255 0.42 1.34 3.27
N GLU A 256 0.77 0.43 4.20
CA GLU A 256 2.10 0.35 4.84
C GLU A 256 3.26 0.32 3.84
N GLY A 257 3.10 -0.35 2.69
CA GLY A 257 4.13 -0.45 1.65
C GLY A 257 4.53 0.88 1.01
N ILE A 258 3.70 1.93 1.16
CA ILE A 258 3.96 3.30 0.70
C ILE A 258 4.03 4.32 1.85
N ALA A 259 4.06 3.88 3.11
CA ALA A 259 4.24 4.73 4.29
C ALA A 259 5.70 5.18 4.44
N VAL A 260 6.16 6.04 3.54
CA VAL A 260 7.56 6.51 3.49
C VAL A 260 7.61 8.02 3.74
N GLY A 261 8.34 8.41 4.79
CA GLY A 261 8.46 9.80 5.21
C GLY A 261 9.53 10.62 4.48
N THR A 262 10.41 9.96 3.70
CA THR A 262 11.52 10.65 3.00
C THR A 262 11.67 10.07 1.60
N PRO A 263 11.55 10.88 0.53
CA PRO A 263 11.86 10.46 -0.83
C PRO A 263 13.30 9.99 -0.97
N GLY A 264 13.58 9.11 -1.93
CA GLY A 264 14.95 8.82 -2.33
C GLY A 264 15.50 9.93 -3.21
N THR A 265 16.81 10.16 -3.15
CA THR A 265 17.48 11.19 -3.96
C THR A 265 17.47 10.82 -5.45
N ILE A 266 17.80 9.57 -5.76
CA ILE A 266 17.82 9.03 -7.14
C ILE A 266 16.38 8.99 -7.67
N THR A 267 15.47 8.44 -6.86
CA THR A 267 14.08 8.24 -7.28
C THR A 267 13.33 9.55 -7.45
N GLU A 268 13.54 10.55 -6.59
CA GLU A 268 12.95 11.89 -6.73
C GLU A 268 13.40 12.56 -8.04
N ALA A 269 14.70 12.49 -8.37
CA ALA A 269 15.23 13.07 -9.60
C ALA A 269 14.58 12.45 -10.85
N ILE A 270 14.43 11.12 -10.89
CA ILE A 270 13.78 10.42 -12.01
C ILE A 270 12.28 10.75 -12.08
N ILE A 271 11.58 10.79 -10.93
CA ILE A 271 10.15 11.13 -10.87
C ILE A 271 9.90 12.53 -11.39
N ARG A 272 10.73 13.48 -10.99
CA ARG A 272 10.64 14.89 -11.42
C ARG A 272 10.80 15.05 -12.94
N ASP A 273 11.61 14.20 -13.57
CA ASP A 273 11.89 14.23 -15.01
C ASP A 273 10.85 13.45 -15.83
N LYS A 274 10.34 12.31 -15.33
CA LYS A 274 9.63 11.31 -16.14
C LYS A 274 8.18 11.06 -15.77
N VAL A 275 7.71 11.53 -14.62
CA VAL A 275 6.34 11.30 -14.11
C VAL A 275 5.51 12.56 -14.32
N ASP A 276 4.34 12.42 -14.93
CA ASP A 276 3.49 13.56 -15.30
C ASP A 276 2.79 14.16 -14.11
N ASP A 277 2.33 13.31 -13.17
CA ASP A 277 1.57 13.79 -12.01
C ASP A 277 1.66 12.85 -10.82
N LEU A 278 1.39 13.40 -9.65
CA LEU A 278 1.17 12.66 -8.41
C LEU A 278 -0.20 13.02 -7.84
N VAL A 279 -0.97 12.01 -7.46
CA VAL A 279 -2.28 12.17 -6.82
C VAL A 279 -2.29 11.53 -5.44
N LEU A 280 -3.20 12.00 -4.58
CA LEU A 280 -3.35 11.50 -3.22
C LEU A 280 -4.68 10.77 -3.05
N VAL A 281 -4.64 9.64 -2.34
CA VAL A 281 -5.80 8.86 -1.94
C VAL A 281 -5.91 8.79 -0.42
N ASP A 282 -7.12 8.74 0.09
CA ASP A 282 -7.36 8.58 1.53
C ASP A 282 -7.52 7.09 1.92
N GLU A 283 -7.63 6.84 3.23
CA GLU A 283 -7.78 5.47 3.77
C GLU A 283 -9.06 4.80 3.24
N GLY A 284 -10.15 5.57 3.10
CA GLY A 284 -11.44 5.05 2.63
C GLY A 284 -11.40 4.61 1.17
N ASP A 285 -10.70 5.37 0.31
CA ASP A 285 -10.47 5.03 -1.09
C ASP A 285 -9.70 3.71 -1.21
N VAL A 286 -8.66 3.55 -0.38
CA VAL A 286 -7.81 2.34 -0.36
C VAL A 286 -8.59 1.13 0.18
N GLU A 287 -9.36 1.29 1.28
CA GLU A 287 -10.22 0.21 1.80
C GLU A 287 -11.23 -0.26 0.75
N GLN A 288 -11.87 0.67 0.03
CA GLN A 288 -12.81 0.34 -1.03
C GLN A 288 -12.13 -0.44 -2.16
N ALA A 289 -10.95 -0.01 -2.59
CA ALA A 289 -10.18 -0.67 -3.63
C ALA A 289 -9.76 -2.10 -3.23
N ILE A 290 -9.34 -2.33 -1.97
CA ILE A 290 -9.02 -3.68 -1.46
C ILE A 290 -10.24 -4.60 -1.57
N VAL A 291 -11.41 -4.13 -1.10
CA VAL A 291 -12.65 -4.92 -1.15
C VAL A 291 -13.06 -5.22 -2.59
N MET A 292 -12.98 -4.23 -3.50
CA MET A 292 -13.27 -4.44 -4.92
C MET A 292 -12.35 -5.47 -5.57
N LEU A 293 -11.03 -5.41 -5.30
CA LEU A 293 -10.08 -6.40 -5.81
C LEU A 293 -10.37 -7.80 -5.27
N LEU A 294 -10.73 -7.91 -4.01
CA LEU A 294 -11.12 -9.19 -3.39
C LEU A 294 -12.42 -9.74 -4.00
N GLU A 295 -13.46 -8.90 -4.16
CA GLU A 295 -14.78 -9.34 -4.64
C GLU A 295 -14.84 -9.55 -6.16
N ILE A 296 -14.10 -8.78 -6.95
CA ILE A 296 -14.15 -8.82 -8.42
C ILE A 296 -13.04 -9.74 -8.96
N GLU A 297 -11.79 -9.46 -8.59
CA GLU A 297 -10.62 -10.15 -9.13
C GLU A 297 -10.26 -11.44 -8.36
N LYS A 298 -10.92 -11.69 -7.21
CA LYS A 298 -10.64 -12.83 -6.32
C LYS A 298 -9.17 -12.90 -5.90
N THR A 299 -8.54 -11.75 -5.78
CA THR A 299 -7.12 -11.63 -5.42
C THR A 299 -6.94 -10.83 -4.14
N LEU A 300 -5.98 -11.25 -3.33
CA LEU A 300 -5.61 -10.57 -2.09
C LEU A 300 -4.52 -9.53 -2.37
N VAL A 301 -4.81 -8.27 -2.02
CA VAL A 301 -3.91 -7.15 -2.23
C VAL A 301 -3.79 -6.34 -0.93
N GLU A 302 -2.58 -5.91 -0.60
CA GLU A 302 -2.35 -4.97 0.50
C GLU A 302 -2.70 -3.52 0.10
N GLY A 303 -2.78 -2.60 1.08
CA GLY A 303 -3.17 -1.21 0.81
C GLY A 303 -2.31 -0.50 -0.24
N ALA A 304 -0.99 -0.74 -0.24
CA ALA A 304 -0.10 -0.19 -1.26
C ALA A 304 -0.42 -0.72 -2.67
N GLY A 305 -0.76 -2.01 -2.78
CA GLY A 305 -1.13 -2.64 -4.05
C GLY A 305 -2.50 -2.19 -4.57
N ALA A 306 -3.39 -1.73 -3.69
CA ALA A 306 -4.71 -1.23 -4.04
C ALA A 306 -4.72 0.27 -4.39
N ALA A 307 -3.65 1.01 -4.07
CA ALA A 307 -3.60 2.47 -4.23
C ALA A 307 -3.86 2.94 -5.68
N GLY A 308 -3.41 2.19 -6.69
CA GLY A 308 -3.68 2.51 -8.10
C GLY A 308 -5.17 2.48 -8.42
N LEU A 309 -5.90 1.44 -7.97
CA LEU A 309 -7.35 1.35 -8.15
C LEU A 309 -8.08 2.43 -7.34
N ALA A 310 -7.62 2.74 -6.12
CA ALA A 310 -8.15 3.81 -5.30
C ALA A 310 -8.09 5.17 -6.04
N ALA A 311 -7.00 5.45 -6.76
CA ALA A 311 -6.89 6.66 -7.56
C ALA A 311 -7.90 6.71 -8.73
N LEU A 312 -8.17 5.58 -9.40
CA LEU A 312 -9.19 5.51 -10.44
C LEU A 312 -10.60 5.77 -9.88
N ILE A 313 -10.91 5.21 -8.71
CA ILE A 313 -12.19 5.41 -8.03
C ILE A 313 -12.37 6.88 -7.64
N LYS A 314 -11.33 7.50 -7.09
CA LYS A 314 -11.35 8.91 -6.64
C LYS A 314 -11.41 9.92 -7.78
N HIS A 315 -10.75 9.61 -8.91
CA HIS A 315 -10.59 10.54 -10.05
C HIS A 315 -11.10 9.95 -11.37
N PRO A 316 -12.35 9.44 -11.47
CA PRO A 316 -12.81 8.68 -12.63
C PRO A 316 -12.75 9.48 -13.94
N GLN A 317 -13.00 10.80 -13.88
CA GLN A 317 -12.97 11.67 -15.07
C GLN A 317 -11.58 11.77 -15.71
N ARG A 318 -10.52 11.65 -14.92
CA ARG A 318 -9.14 11.69 -15.42
C ARG A 318 -8.82 10.51 -16.34
N PHE A 319 -9.40 9.36 -16.04
CA PHE A 319 -9.07 8.09 -16.69
C PHE A 319 -10.15 7.64 -17.69
N ALA A 320 -11.25 8.36 -17.80
CA ALA A 320 -12.37 8.00 -18.66
C ALA A 320 -11.93 7.76 -20.10
N GLY A 321 -12.31 6.60 -20.66
CA GLY A 321 -12.02 6.18 -22.04
C GLY A 321 -10.57 5.74 -22.31
N LYS A 322 -9.65 5.84 -21.33
CA LYS A 322 -8.24 5.46 -21.49
C LYS A 322 -8.00 3.97 -21.23
N LYS A 323 -6.89 3.44 -21.75
CA LYS A 323 -6.31 2.15 -21.38
C LYS A 323 -5.32 2.37 -20.25
N VAL A 324 -5.68 1.92 -19.05
CA VAL A 324 -4.95 2.20 -17.82
C VAL A 324 -4.30 0.93 -17.30
N GLY A 325 -2.99 0.95 -17.14
CA GLY A 325 -2.22 -0.12 -16.48
C GLY A 325 -2.06 0.17 -14.98
N LEU A 326 -2.50 -0.78 -14.13
CA LEU A 326 -2.32 -0.76 -12.68
C LEU A 326 -1.36 -1.86 -12.25
N VAL A 327 -0.56 -1.59 -11.22
CA VAL A 327 0.28 -2.60 -10.58
C VAL A 327 -0.30 -2.97 -9.21
N LEU A 328 -0.74 -4.21 -9.05
CA LEU A 328 -1.08 -4.79 -7.75
C LEU A 328 0.23 -5.17 -7.06
N CYS A 329 0.89 -4.19 -6.48
CA CYS A 329 2.32 -4.23 -6.16
C CYS A 329 2.68 -5.13 -4.96
N GLY A 330 1.69 -5.57 -4.16
CA GLY A 330 1.90 -6.48 -3.04
C GLY A 330 0.59 -7.03 -2.46
N GLY A 331 0.70 -8.17 -1.77
CA GLY A 331 -0.42 -8.88 -1.12
C GLY A 331 -0.18 -9.21 0.36
N ASN A 332 0.86 -8.69 0.98
CA ASN A 332 1.24 -9.00 2.37
C ASN A 332 0.43 -8.20 3.40
N ILE A 333 -0.89 -8.29 3.35
CA ILE A 333 -1.79 -7.67 4.33
C ILE A 333 -1.92 -8.53 5.59
N ASP A 334 -2.10 -7.88 6.74
CA ASP A 334 -2.43 -8.57 7.99
C ASP A 334 -3.87 -9.10 7.94
N PRO A 335 -4.12 -10.38 8.31
CA PRO A 335 -5.46 -10.96 8.26
C PRO A 335 -6.50 -10.25 9.15
N LEU A 336 -6.10 -9.73 10.32
CA LEU A 336 -7.03 -9.00 11.21
C LEU A 336 -7.38 -7.63 10.63
N LEU A 337 -6.39 -6.96 10.02
CA LEU A 337 -6.64 -5.72 9.30
C LEU A 337 -7.57 -5.96 8.11
N LEU A 338 -7.35 -7.03 7.34
CA LEU A 338 -8.21 -7.40 6.22
C LEU A 338 -9.66 -7.66 6.67
N ALA A 339 -9.86 -8.41 7.78
CA ALA A 339 -11.19 -8.65 8.33
C ALA A 339 -11.91 -7.33 8.65
N SER A 340 -11.23 -6.40 9.34
CA SER A 340 -11.76 -5.07 9.65
C SER A 340 -12.10 -4.26 8.39
N ILE A 341 -11.27 -4.32 7.35
CA ILE A 341 -11.53 -3.64 6.07
C ILE A 341 -12.77 -4.21 5.39
N ILE A 342 -12.93 -5.55 5.40
CA ILE A 342 -14.10 -6.22 4.82
C ILE A 342 -15.37 -5.79 5.56
N GLU A 343 -15.39 -5.83 6.89
CA GLU A 343 -16.54 -5.42 7.71
C GLU A 343 -16.94 -3.96 7.41
N ARG A 344 -15.96 -3.04 7.42
CA ARG A 344 -16.17 -1.63 7.08
C ARG A 344 -16.70 -1.44 5.66
N GLY A 345 -16.21 -2.24 4.72
CA GLY A 345 -16.69 -2.28 3.34
C GLY A 345 -18.16 -2.73 3.26
N MET A 346 -18.55 -3.75 4.02
CA MET A 346 -19.92 -4.22 4.13
C MET A 346 -20.86 -3.15 4.73
N VAL A 347 -20.40 -2.42 5.75
CA VAL A 347 -21.16 -1.30 6.33
C VAL A 347 -21.38 -0.19 5.29
N ARG A 348 -20.34 0.24 4.58
CA ARG A 348 -20.45 1.27 3.53
C ARG A 348 -21.40 0.86 2.41
N ALA A 349 -21.38 -0.41 2.03
CA ALA A 349 -22.27 -0.97 1.02
C ALA A 349 -23.72 -1.20 1.54
N GLY A 350 -23.97 -0.98 2.84
CA GLY A 350 -25.24 -1.29 3.46
C GLY A 350 -25.56 -2.79 3.51
N ARG A 351 -24.55 -3.64 3.46
CA ARG A 351 -24.69 -5.10 3.59
C ARG A 351 -24.59 -5.55 5.05
N LEU A 352 -24.04 -4.71 5.90
CA LEU A 352 -24.03 -4.82 7.35
C LEU A 352 -24.56 -3.52 7.93
N ALA A 353 -25.53 -3.59 8.83
CA ALA A 353 -26.15 -2.43 9.44
C ALA A 353 -26.38 -2.64 10.93
N ARG A 354 -26.19 -1.57 11.71
CA ARG A 354 -26.47 -1.57 13.14
C ARG A 354 -27.72 -0.71 13.40
N ILE A 355 -28.76 -1.32 13.96
CA ILE A 355 -29.99 -0.63 14.33
C ILE A 355 -30.23 -0.70 15.83
N LEU A 356 -30.83 0.35 16.38
CA LEU A 356 -31.30 0.42 17.76
C LEU A 356 -32.83 0.34 17.77
N VAL A 357 -33.37 -0.59 18.54
CA VAL A 357 -34.79 -0.78 18.72
C VAL A 357 -35.13 -0.55 20.19
N ASN A 358 -35.92 0.48 20.49
CA ASN A 358 -36.43 0.76 21.81
C ASN A 358 -37.77 0.06 22.00
N ALA A 359 -37.90 -0.76 23.04
CA ALA A 359 -39.09 -1.55 23.31
C ALA A 359 -39.38 -1.62 24.81
N ARG A 360 -40.62 -1.96 25.19
CA ARG A 360 -40.97 -2.31 26.58
C ARG A 360 -40.27 -3.64 26.94
N ASP A 361 -39.72 -3.72 28.17
CA ASP A 361 -39.11 -4.95 28.67
C ASP A 361 -40.21 -5.95 29.13
N VAL A 362 -40.80 -6.64 28.18
CA VAL A 362 -41.83 -7.64 28.41
C VAL A 362 -41.51 -8.93 27.62
N PRO A 363 -41.91 -10.09 28.14
CA PRO A 363 -41.72 -11.36 27.41
C PRO A 363 -42.30 -11.33 26.00
N GLY A 364 -41.56 -11.84 25.01
CA GLY A 364 -41.98 -11.95 23.62
C GLY A 364 -41.59 -10.78 22.72
N ASN A 365 -41.22 -9.60 23.25
CA ASN A 365 -40.88 -8.46 22.37
C ASN A 365 -39.61 -8.71 21.54
N LEU A 366 -38.56 -9.28 22.09
CA LEU A 366 -37.37 -9.66 21.32
C LEU A 366 -37.72 -10.66 20.21
N ALA A 367 -38.57 -11.67 20.51
CA ALA A 367 -39.00 -12.65 19.52
C ALA A 367 -39.82 -11.99 18.38
N ARG A 368 -40.70 -11.02 18.69
CA ARG A 368 -41.43 -10.25 17.68
C ARG A 368 -40.51 -9.41 16.81
N ILE A 369 -39.53 -8.72 17.41
CA ILE A 369 -38.55 -7.90 16.67
C ILE A 369 -37.76 -8.79 15.69
N THR A 370 -37.19 -9.91 16.18
CA THR A 370 -36.41 -10.81 15.32
C THR A 370 -37.26 -11.50 14.25
N ALA A 371 -38.51 -11.81 14.52
CA ALA A 371 -39.46 -12.33 13.51
C ALA A 371 -39.69 -11.27 12.39
N ILE A 372 -39.94 -10.00 12.72
CA ILE A 372 -40.10 -8.93 11.72
C ILE A 372 -38.83 -8.77 10.86
N VAL A 373 -37.66 -8.82 11.49
CA VAL A 373 -36.37 -8.75 10.76
C VAL A 373 -36.24 -9.94 9.80
N ALA A 374 -36.56 -11.15 10.24
CA ALA A 374 -36.53 -12.36 9.42
C ALA A 374 -37.54 -12.29 8.27
N ASP A 375 -38.80 -11.86 8.53
CA ASP A 375 -39.83 -11.67 7.50
C ASP A 375 -39.48 -10.56 6.49
N ALA A 376 -38.62 -9.62 6.88
CA ALA A 376 -38.05 -8.65 5.97
C ALA A 376 -36.93 -9.23 5.10
N GLY A 377 -36.43 -10.43 5.41
CA GLY A 377 -35.36 -11.11 4.71
C GLY A 377 -33.96 -10.63 5.11
N ALA A 378 -33.80 -10.06 6.29
CA ALA A 378 -32.51 -9.75 6.90
C ALA A 378 -32.11 -10.83 7.89
N ASN A 379 -30.80 -11.13 7.98
CA ASN A 379 -30.26 -12.02 8.98
C ASN A 379 -29.72 -11.22 10.18
N VAL A 380 -29.92 -11.75 11.39
CA VAL A 380 -29.39 -11.16 12.63
C VAL A 380 -28.00 -11.76 12.88
N ASP A 381 -26.99 -10.89 12.94
CA ASP A 381 -25.60 -11.26 13.23
C ASP A 381 -25.32 -11.18 14.73
N GLU A 382 -25.66 -10.05 15.36
CA GLU A 382 -25.48 -9.82 16.80
C GLU A 382 -26.72 -9.19 17.43
N VAL A 383 -26.91 -9.50 18.70
CA VAL A 383 -27.99 -8.92 19.56
C VAL A 383 -27.39 -8.44 20.87
N HIS A 384 -27.50 -7.16 21.14
CA HIS A 384 -27.14 -6.59 22.43
C HIS A 384 -28.39 -6.06 23.15
N HIS A 385 -28.81 -6.73 24.21
CA HIS A 385 -29.99 -6.41 24.99
C HIS A 385 -29.61 -5.60 26.22
N GLN A 386 -29.81 -4.29 26.19
CA GLN A 386 -29.33 -3.36 27.23
C GLN A 386 -30.48 -2.86 28.13
N ARG A 387 -30.43 -3.15 29.44
CA ARG A 387 -31.38 -2.68 30.45
C ARG A 387 -30.83 -1.54 31.31
N ALA A 388 -29.57 -1.64 31.70
CA ALA A 388 -28.96 -0.74 32.68
C ALA A 388 -28.24 0.48 32.07
N PHE A 389 -27.65 0.32 30.88
CA PHE A 389 -26.86 1.36 30.23
C PHE A 389 -27.66 2.08 29.13
N THR A 390 -28.82 2.62 29.54
CA THR A 390 -29.72 3.33 28.63
C THR A 390 -30.35 4.52 29.35
N LEU A 391 -30.74 5.57 28.63
CA LEU A 391 -31.47 6.73 29.15
C LEU A 391 -33.00 6.54 29.09
N LEU A 392 -33.45 5.35 28.71
CA LEU A 392 -34.87 5.01 28.62
C LEU A 392 -35.51 4.89 30.01
N ALA A 393 -36.84 5.01 30.10
CA ALA A 393 -37.58 4.75 31.31
C ALA A 393 -37.36 3.28 31.78
N ALA A 394 -37.38 3.03 33.09
CA ALA A 394 -37.02 1.75 33.69
C ALA A 394 -37.82 0.52 33.19
N GLN A 395 -38.95 0.74 32.55
CA GLN A 395 -39.77 -0.32 31.91
C GLN A 395 -39.41 -0.61 30.45
N ASN A 396 -38.45 0.13 29.88
CA ASN A 396 -38.03 0.01 28.52
C ASN A 396 -36.60 -0.55 28.43
N VAL A 397 -36.28 -1.11 27.29
CA VAL A 397 -35.02 -1.72 26.95
C VAL A 397 -34.55 -1.26 25.60
N ALA A 398 -33.27 -1.04 25.47
CA ALA A 398 -32.61 -0.79 24.18
C ALA A 398 -32.06 -2.12 23.63
N ILE A 399 -32.50 -2.49 22.46
CA ILE A 399 -32.07 -3.69 21.73
C ILE A 399 -31.27 -3.22 20.51
N GLU A 400 -29.98 -3.41 20.56
CA GLU A 400 -29.10 -3.15 19.42
C GLU A 400 -28.95 -4.44 18.62
N LEU A 401 -29.21 -4.35 17.33
CA LEU A 401 -29.11 -5.46 16.38
C LEU A 401 -28.08 -5.12 15.31
N VAL A 402 -27.14 -6.02 15.07
CA VAL A 402 -26.32 -6.02 13.86
C VAL A 402 -26.99 -6.94 12.85
N LEU A 403 -27.28 -6.40 11.67
CA LEU A 403 -28.07 -7.08 10.64
C LEU A 403 -27.25 -7.23 9.35
N GLN A 404 -27.29 -8.42 8.76
CA GLN A 404 -26.88 -8.63 7.39
C GLN A 404 -28.03 -8.32 6.45
N THR A 405 -27.79 -7.38 5.53
CA THR A 405 -28.80 -6.83 4.63
C THR A 405 -28.33 -6.84 3.17
N ARG A 406 -29.18 -6.46 2.23
CA ARG A 406 -28.89 -6.44 0.78
C ARG A 406 -28.54 -5.06 0.23
N GLY A 407 -28.36 -4.07 1.09
CA GLY A 407 -28.07 -2.71 0.72
C GLY A 407 -28.93 -1.69 1.48
N ARG A 408 -28.70 -0.41 1.25
CA ARG A 408 -29.31 0.70 2.00
C ARG A 408 -30.84 0.71 1.92
N GLU A 409 -31.42 0.39 0.77
CA GLU A 409 -32.89 0.31 0.60
C GLU A 409 -33.48 -0.80 1.47
N HIS A 410 -32.79 -1.95 1.56
CA HIS A 410 -33.24 -3.05 2.42
C HIS A 410 -33.19 -2.68 3.91
N ILE A 411 -32.16 -1.93 4.34
CA ILE A 411 -32.09 -1.40 5.71
C ILE A 411 -33.31 -0.52 5.99
N ALA A 412 -33.63 0.40 5.08
CA ALA A 412 -34.81 1.26 5.22
C ALA A 412 -36.12 0.48 5.34
N GLN A 413 -36.29 -0.58 4.53
CA GLN A 413 -37.48 -1.47 4.60
C GLN A 413 -37.59 -2.19 5.95
N VAL A 414 -36.47 -2.70 6.49
CA VAL A 414 -36.44 -3.35 7.82
C VAL A 414 -36.87 -2.38 8.91
N ILE A 415 -36.31 -1.16 8.92
CA ILE A 415 -36.62 -0.12 9.89
C ILE A 415 -38.10 0.31 9.79
N GLU A 416 -38.64 0.47 8.59
CA GLU A 416 -40.03 0.83 8.36
C GLU A 416 -40.98 -0.24 8.89
N ARG A 417 -40.73 -1.52 8.66
CA ARG A 417 -41.56 -2.64 9.17
C ARG A 417 -41.52 -2.70 10.70
N LEU A 418 -40.39 -2.47 11.33
CA LEU A 418 -40.26 -2.40 12.79
C LEU A 418 -41.08 -1.21 13.36
N ARG A 419 -41.00 -0.03 12.73
CA ARG A 419 -41.77 1.16 13.12
C ARG A 419 -43.26 0.94 12.93
N ALA A 420 -43.70 0.35 11.83
CA ALA A 420 -45.09 0.00 11.57
C ALA A 420 -45.66 -0.99 12.61
N ALA A 421 -44.82 -1.85 13.18
CA ALA A 421 -45.19 -2.77 14.26
C ALA A 421 -45.18 -2.11 15.67
N GLY A 422 -44.87 -0.80 15.76
CA GLY A 422 -44.91 0.01 16.98
C GLY A 422 -43.57 0.05 17.73
N PHE A 423 -42.45 -0.37 17.11
CA PHE A 423 -41.13 -0.27 17.71
C PHE A 423 -40.42 1.01 17.29
N ASP A 424 -39.97 1.79 18.27
CA ASP A 424 -39.10 2.94 17.99
C ASP A 424 -37.71 2.45 17.54
N THR A 425 -37.36 2.74 16.27
CA THR A 425 -36.18 2.16 15.63
C THR A 425 -35.37 3.23 14.93
N ALA A 426 -34.05 3.20 15.14
CA ALA A 426 -33.08 4.08 14.50
C ALA A 426 -31.90 3.28 13.87
N LEU A 427 -31.33 3.81 12.80
CA LEU A 427 -30.03 3.38 12.28
C LEU A 427 -28.96 4.07 13.11
N LEU A 428 -27.91 3.30 13.53
CA LEU A 428 -26.77 3.81 14.28
C LEU A 428 -25.59 4.15 13.35
#